data_4eb3525556de90acdb85187cbf13f698
#
_entry.id   4eb3525556de90acdb85187cbf13f698
#
_cell.length_a   1.000
_cell.length_b   1.000
_cell.length_c   1.000
_cell.angle_alpha   90.00
_cell.angle_beta   90.00
_cell.angle_gamma   90.00
#
_symmetry.space_group_name_H-M   'P 1'
#
loop_
_entity.id
_entity.type
_entity.pdbx_description
1 polymer ?
#
loop_
_entity_poly.entity_id
_entity_poly.type
_entity_poly.pdbx_seq_one_letter_code
_entity_poly.pdbx_strand_id
1 'polypeptide(L)'
;MSDPMYTTLRTERTTALSTPPLAPLVVGLQGTEATSALLTRLFRSFDGCLALRLWNGTTLRLGRSELDITAPPFTLVFRSPTVVRTMVLGRDRLRLVESYFRGDIDIEGDFFAALRLKDHLNSFRLSVLDRVRAVFFTLRLPASRAAPPPTDDSTLHGQAVRAHSKAENRESIQFHYDVSNKFYALWLDEAMVYSCAYFKQPGDSLEEAQQAKLDLICRKLRLAPGDRLLDIGCGWGALVIHAAKHFGVRAHGVTISKQQLELAQERITQAGLEDQVTVELRDYRDLEGESVYDKIASVGMFEHVGLKNLPAYFSTVHKLLKPSGLFLNHGITHDVEGWDKTSSTEFINRYVFPDGQLDTVSNIQREMERAHFEIADVEALRPHYALTLRHWVARLEQHHDHALEYVSESTFRVWRLYMAACALEFESGEIGVYQVLASKRNQGTASMALTRCHL
;
A
#
# COMPACT_ATOMS: atom_id res chain seq x y z
N MET A 1 -10.63 -21.36 -9.66
CA MET A 1 -9.31 -22.00 -9.90
C MET A 1 -8.28 -21.08 -9.28
N SER A 2 -7.65 -21.49 -8.17
CA SER A 2 -6.60 -20.71 -7.50
C SER A 2 -5.35 -20.74 -8.39
N ASP A 3 -4.87 -19.56 -8.75
CA ASP A 3 -3.65 -19.36 -9.53
C ASP A 3 -2.45 -19.92 -8.73
N PRO A 4 -1.66 -20.85 -9.25
CA PRO A 4 -0.52 -21.44 -8.55
C PRO A 4 0.58 -20.43 -8.17
N MET A 5 0.59 -19.24 -8.78
CA MET A 5 1.58 -18.20 -8.54
C MET A 5 1.54 -17.63 -7.10
N TYR A 6 0.37 -17.68 -6.45
CA TYR A 6 0.18 -17.13 -5.09
C TYR A 6 0.14 -18.18 -3.98
N THR A 7 0.24 -19.48 -4.34
CA THR A 7 0.11 -20.59 -3.37
C THR A 7 1.42 -20.92 -2.63
N THR A 8 2.56 -20.49 -3.12
CA THR A 8 3.89 -20.84 -2.60
C THR A 8 4.29 -20.13 -1.32
N LEU A 9 3.63 -19.01 -0.98
CA LEU A 9 3.86 -18.29 0.29
C LEU A 9 2.88 -18.74 1.40
N ARG A 10 2.58 -20.04 1.48
CA ARG A 10 1.95 -20.60 2.70
C ARG A 10 3.00 -20.57 3.80
N THR A 11 2.92 -19.56 4.63
CA THR A 11 3.69 -19.45 5.87
C THR A 11 3.50 -20.69 6.71
N GLU A 12 4.60 -21.37 6.99
CA GLU A 12 4.65 -22.30 8.09
C GLU A 12 4.29 -21.55 9.38
N ARG A 13 3.22 -22.02 10.03
CA ARG A 13 2.75 -21.65 11.37
C ARG A 13 2.71 -20.16 11.68
N THR A 14 1.55 -19.56 11.41
CA THR A 14 1.11 -18.37 12.15
C THR A 14 0.99 -18.76 13.64
N THR A 15 1.99 -18.45 14.44
CA THR A 15 1.86 -18.44 15.90
C THR A 15 0.74 -17.46 16.22
N ALA A 16 -0.30 -17.94 16.87
CA ALA A 16 -1.38 -17.11 17.33
C ALA A 16 -0.78 -15.97 18.17
N LEU A 17 -0.94 -14.74 17.72
CA LEU A 17 -0.54 -13.54 18.46
C LEU A 17 -1.27 -13.58 19.81
N SER A 18 -0.56 -13.93 20.88
CA SER A 18 -1.11 -13.97 22.24
C SER A 18 -1.10 -12.57 22.82
N THR A 19 -2.15 -11.81 22.53
CA THR A 19 -2.46 -10.59 23.29
C THR A 19 -2.93 -10.98 24.70
N PRO A 20 -2.50 -10.29 25.77
CA PRO A 20 -2.94 -10.59 27.13
C PRO A 20 -4.46 -10.44 27.23
N PRO A 21 -5.15 -11.30 28.01
CA PRO A 21 -6.59 -11.24 28.16
C PRO A 21 -7.00 -9.95 28.88
N LEU A 22 -7.71 -9.06 28.18
CA LEU A 22 -8.47 -7.99 28.81
C LEU A 22 -9.55 -8.63 29.68
N ALA A 23 -9.69 -8.15 30.92
CA ALA A 23 -10.67 -8.64 31.88
C ALA A 23 -12.09 -8.68 31.27
N PRO A 24 -12.88 -9.75 31.48
CA PRO A 24 -14.20 -9.89 30.87
C PRO A 24 -15.15 -8.85 31.46
N LEU A 25 -15.65 -7.94 30.61
CA LEU A 25 -16.81 -7.14 30.90
C LEU A 25 -18.01 -8.09 31.04
N VAL A 26 -18.59 -8.13 32.22
CA VAL A 26 -19.78 -8.94 32.57
C VAL A 26 -21.00 -8.38 31.84
N VAL A 27 -21.16 -8.78 30.56
CA VAL A 27 -22.44 -8.65 29.85
C VAL A 27 -23.16 -9.99 30.04
N GLY A 28 -24.36 -9.96 30.66
CA GLY A 28 -25.06 -11.16 31.09
C GLY A 28 -25.24 -12.22 29.98
N LEU A 29 -25.17 -13.49 30.34
CA LEU A 29 -25.29 -14.69 29.51
C LEU A 29 -26.49 -14.66 28.54
N GLN A 30 -27.62 -14.06 28.91
CA GLN A 30 -28.83 -13.92 28.08
C GLN A 30 -28.61 -13.09 26.80
N GLY A 31 -27.71 -12.10 26.80
CA GLY A 31 -27.40 -11.29 25.61
C GLY A 31 -26.61 -12.06 24.54
N THR A 32 -25.86 -13.06 24.94
CA THR A 32 -24.96 -13.80 24.01
C THR A 32 -25.69 -14.87 23.23
N GLU A 33 -26.61 -15.63 23.85
CA GLU A 33 -27.44 -16.62 23.14
C GLU A 33 -28.32 -15.96 22.09
N ALA A 34 -28.95 -14.83 22.44
CA ALA A 34 -29.75 -14.06 21.50
C ALA A 34 -28.89 -13.47 20.35
N THR A 35 -27.64 -13.03 20.64
CA THR A 35 -26.68 -12.59 19.62
C THR A 35 -26.28 -13.74 18.70
N SER A 36 -25.98 -14.90 19.25
CA SER A 36 -25.63 -16.11 18.48
C SER A 36 -26.75 -16.50 17.54
N ALA A 37 -27.99 -16.57 18.03
CA ALA A 37 -29.17 -16.87 17.22
C ALA A 37 -29.40 -15.82 16.10
N LEU A 38 -29.22 -14.53 16.41
CA LEU A 38 -29.29 -13.45 15.42
C LEU A 38 -28.24 -13.62 14.34
N LEU A 39 -26.96 -13.78 14.70
CA LEU A 39 -25.86 -13.91 13.76
C LEU A 39 -26.02 -15.17 12.86
N THR A 40 -26.35 -16.32 13.45
CA THR A 40 -26.62 -17.54 12.68
C THR A 40 -27.73 -17.31 11.66
N ARG A 41 -28.75 -16.55 12.00
CA ARG A 41 -29.86 -16.22 11.10
C ARG A 41 -29.44 -15.23 10.01
N LEU A 42 -28.68 -14.19 10.36
CA LEU A 42 -28.18 -13.18 9.41
C LEU A 42 -27.24 -13.80 8.37
N PHE A 43 -26.41 -14.77 8.79
CA PHE A 43 -25.45 -15.45 7.91
C PHE A 43 -26.01 -16.70 7.21
N ARG A 44 -27.31 -16.96 7.32
CA ARG A 44 -27.94 -18.16 6.73
C ARG A 44 -27.82 -18.23 5.19
N SER A 45 -27.83 -17.08 4.51
CA SER A 45 -27.70 -16.99 3.05
C SER A 45 -26.27 -16.75 2.60
N PHE A 46 -25.34 -16.59 3.55
CA PHE A 46 -23.93 -16.33 3.25
C PHE A 46 -23.28 -17.58 2.64
N ASP A 47 -22.70 -17.44 1.45
CA ASP A 47 -22.10 -18.54 0.67
C ASP A 47 -20.62 -18.81 1.03
N GLY A 48 -19.99 -17.96 1.85
CA GLY A 48 -18.68 -18.19 2.42
C GLY A 48 -18.71 -19.07 3.67
N CYS A 49 -17.53 -19.30 4.26
CA CYS A 49 -17.36 -20.01 5.53
C CYS A 49 -16.46 -19.20 6.46
N LEU A 50 -16.91 -18.97 7.69
CA LEU A 50 -16.09 -18.30 8.72
C LEU A 50 -16.41 -18.86 10.12
N ALA A 51 -15.40 -18.81 11.01
CA ALA A 51 -15.60 -18.91 12.43
C ALA A 51 -15.71 -17.51 13.03
N LEU A 52 -16.66 -17.33 13.95
CA LEU A 52 -16.85 -16.09 14.70
C LEU A 52 -16.84 -16.39 16.20
N ARG A 53 -15.87 -15.83 16.92
CA ARG A 53 -15.79 -15.90 18.37
C ARG A 53 -16.31 -14.61 19.00
N LEU A 54 -17.27 -14.75 19.90
CA LEU A 54 -17.87 -13.63 20.64
C LEU A 54 -17.09 -13.32 21.91
N TRP A 55 -17.34 -12.16 22.50
CA TRP A 55 -16.70 -11.63 23.72
C TRP A 55 -16.79 -12.52 24.95
N ASN A 56 -17.68 -13.50 24.97
CA ASN A 56 -17.82 -14.49 26.05
C ASN A 56 -17.10 -15.82 25.74
N GLY A 57 -16.37 -15.91 24.64
CA GLY A 57 -15.66 -17.11 24.19
C GLY A 57 -16.50 -18.07 23.32
N THR A 58 -17.80 -17.86 23.15
CA THR A 58 -18.63 -18.68 22.28
C THR A 58 -18.18 -18.56 20.83
N THR A 59 -17.89 -19.67 20.18
CA THR A 59 -17.51 -19.72 18.77
C THR A 59 -18.65 -20.26 17.92
N LEU A 60 -19.03 -19.51 16.90
CA LEU A 60 -20.04 -19.85 15.90
C LEU A 60 -19.35 -20.19 14.58
N ARG A 61 -19.82 -21.23 13.89
CA ARG A 61 -19.50 -21.46 12.49
C ARG A 61 -20.65 -20.93 11.65
N LEU A 62 -20.36 -20.04 10.71
CA LEU A 62 -21.34 -19.29 9.95
C LEU A 62 -21.10 -19.48 8.44
N GLY A 63 -22.18 -19.47 7.65
CA GLY A 63 -22.14 -19.62 6.20
C GLY A 63 -22.45 -21.04 5.72
N ARG A 64 -22.48 -21.22 4.40
CA ARG A 64 -22.67 -22.52 3.75
C ARG A 64 -21.31 -23.08 3.38
N SER A 65 -20.97 -24.24 3.92
CA SER A 65 -19.86 -25.05 3.43
C SER A 65 -20.44 -26.29 2.73
N GLU A 66 -20.27 -26.39 1.42
CA GLU A 66 -20.51 -27.63 0.68
C GLU A 66 -19.29 -28.57 0.69
N LEU A 67 -18.16 -28.05 1.17
CA LEU A 67 -16.92 -28.81 1.34
C LEU A 67 -16.76 -29.15 2.83
N ASP A 68 -16.43 -30.40 3.09
CA ASP A 68 -16.11 -30.93 4.42
C ASP A 68 -14.80 -30.36 4.97
N ILE A 69 -14.70 -29.03 5.00
CA ILE A 69 -13.57 -28.30 5.55
C ILE A 69 -13.66 -28.39 7.06
N THR A 70 -12.76 -29.12 7.65
CA THR A 70 -12.71 -29.42 9.09
C THR A 70 -12.59 -28.18 9.95
N ALA A 71 -12.04 -27.06 9.43
CA ALA A 71 -12.02 -25.75 10.12
C ALA A 71 -11.96 -24.60 9.09
N PRO A 72 -12.63 -23.46 9.34
CA PRO A 72 -12.41 -22.22 8.59
C PRO A 72 -10.94 -21.78 8.68
N PRO A 73 -10.38 -21.16 7.63
CA PRO A 73 -8.97 -20.76 7.62
C PRO A 73 -8.67 -19.60 8.61
N PHE A 74 -9.70 -18.94 9.12
CA PHE A 74 -9.59 -17.85 10.07
C PHE A 74 -10.78 -17.81 11.03
N THR A 75 -10.60 -17.08 12.13
CA THR A 75 -11.65 -16.76 13.11
C THR A 75 -11.73 -15.25 13.28
N LEU A 76 -12.91 -14.66 13.04
CA LEU A 76 -13.19 -13.30 13.48
C LEU A 76 -13.46 -13.32 14.99
N VAL A 77 -12.81 -12.43 15.73
CA VAL A 77 -12.99 -12.30 17.17
C VAL A 77 -13.65 -10.97 17.48
N PHE A 78 -14.86 -11.00 18.00
CA PHE A 78 -15.56 -9.82 18.52
C PHE A 78 -15.30 -9.72 20.02
N ARG A 79 -14.48 -8.75 20.42
CA ARG A 79 -14.14 -8.52 21.84
C ARG A 79 -15.17 -7.66 22.56
N SER A 80 -16.09 -7.03 21.81
CA SER A 80 -17.13 -6.15 22.36
C SER A 80 -18.47 -6.36 21.65
N PRO A 81 -19.60 -6.33 22.38
CA PRO A 81 -20.94 -6.36 21.77
C PRO A 81 -21.24 -5.13 20.90
N THR A 82 -20.50 -4.03 21.08
CA THR A 82 -20.64 -2.80 20.28
C THR A 82 -20.36 -3.04 18.79
N VAL A 83 -19.51 -4.04 18.46
CA VAL A 83 -19.20 -4.43 17.08
C VAL A 83 -20.46 -4.88 16.35
N VAL A 84 -21.29 -5.74 16.96
CA VAL A 84 -22.55 -6.22 16.36
C VAL A 84 -23.50 -5.07 16.11
N ARG A 85 -23.57 -4.12 17.04
CA ARG A 85 -24.37 -2.91 16.86
C ARG A 85 -23.86 -2.04 15.71
N THR A 86 -22.55 -1.83 15.62
CA THR A 86 -21.91 -1.09 14.52
C THR A 86 -22.16 -1.76 13.17
N MET A 87 -22.05 -3.10 13.11
CA MET A 87 -22.28 -3.87 11.89
C MET A 87 -23.72 -3.76 11.39
N VAL A 88 -24.71 -3.78 12.28
CA VAL A 88 -26.14 -3.80 11.90
C VAL A 88 -26.69 -2.39 11.67
N LEU A 89 -26.33 -1.42 12.50
CA LEU A 89 -26.84 -0.05 12.43
C LEU A 89 -25.95 0.90 11.67
N GLY A 90 -24.68 0.55 11.47
CA GLY A 90 -23.70 1.38 10.80
C GLY A 90 -23.99 1.48 9.30
N ARG A 91 -24.17 2.71 8.81
CA ARG A 91 -24.22 3.01 7.37
C ARG A 91 -22.82 3.22 6.79
N ASP A 92 -21.86 3.48 7.65
CA ASP A 92 -20.48 3.77 7.32
C ASP A 92 -19.60 2.54 7.56
N ARG A 93 -19.04 2.01 6.48
CA ARG A 93 -18.16 0.83 6.50
C ARG A 93 -16.84 1.09 7.23
N LEU A 94 -16.36 2.34 7.27
CA LEU A 94 -15.15 2.73 7.98
C LEU A 94 -15.26 2.46 9.49
N ARG A 95 -16.44 2.54 10.08
CA ARG A 95 -16.65 2.22 11.50
C ARG A 95 -16.30 0.78 11.87
N LEU A 96 -16.48 -0.18 10.97
CA LEU A 96 -16.05 -1.57 11.20
C LEU A 96 -14.53 -1.67 11.14
N VAL A 97 -13.92 -1.00 10.19
CA VAL A 97 -12.47 -0.90 10.07
C VAL A 97 -11.86 -0.24 11.31
N GLU A 98 -12.44 0.86 11.78
CA GLU A 98 -12.04 1.51 13.03
C GLU A 98 -12.21 0.61 14.26
N SER A 99 -13.22 -0.27 14.27
CA SER A 99 -13.37 -1.28 15.34
C SER A 99 -12.23 -2.30 15.33
N TYR A 100 -11.67 -2.64 14.15
CA TYR A 100 -10.47 -3.45 14.06
C TYR A 100 -9.23 -2.68 14.56
N PHE A 101 -9.09 -1.40 14.24
CA PHE A 101 -7.97 -0.57 14.74
C PHE A 101 -7.98 -0.42 16.26
N ARG A 102 -9.15 -0.31 16.88
CA ARG A 102 -9.28 -0.27 18.35
C ARG A 102 -9.12 -1.61 19.02
N GLY A 103 -9.05 -2.71 18.29
CA GLY A 103 -9.02 -4.05 18.84
C GLY A 103 -10.38 -4.59 19.32
N ASP A 104 -11.50 -3.90 19.01
CA ASP A 104 -12.86 -4.42 19.25
C ASP A 104 -13.14 -5.65 18.37
N ILE A 105 -12.54 -5.66 17.16
CA ILE A 105 -12.48 -6.80 16.24
C ILE A 105 -11.03 -7.28 16.16
N ASP A 106 -10.86 -8.60 16.14
CA ASP A 106 -9.57 -9.22 15.85
C ASP A 106 -9.74 -10.35 14.84
N ILE A 107 -8.62 -10.76 14.21
CA ILE A 107 -8.58 -11.81 13.20
C ILE A 107 -7.47 -12.78 13.56
N GLU A 108 -7.84 -14.04 13.84
CA GLU A 108 -6.91 -15.13 14.09
C GLU A 108 -6.86 -16.06 12.87
N GLY A 109 -5.68 -16.52 12.48
CA GLY A 109 -5.47 -17.35 11.30
C GLY A 109 -5.16 -16.54 10.05
N ASP A 110 -5.65 -17.00 8.90
CA ASP A 110 -5.33 -16.37 7.60
C ASP A 110 -6.01 -15.02 7.44
N PHE A 111 -5.20 -13.95 7.56
CA PHE A 111 -5.67 -12.57 7.47
C PHE A 111 -6.21 -12.22 6.07
N PHE A 112 -5.56 -12.71 5.02
CA PHE A 112 -6.00 -12.48 3.65
C PHE A 112 -7.33 -13.19 3.34
N ALA A 113 -7.52 -14.41 3.83
CA ALA A 113 -8.79 -15.10 3.72
C ALA A 113 -9.93 -14.35 4.43
N ALA A 114 -9.65 -13.74 5.58
CA ALA A 114 -10.62 -12.90 6.27
C ALA A 114 -11.02 -11.66 5.46
N LEU A 115 -10.06 -10.99 4.81
CA LEU A 115 -10.35 -9.82 3.98
C LEU A 115 -11.14 -10.19 2.71
N ARG A 116 -10.94 -11.38 2.15
CA ARG A 116 -11.72 -11.89 1.00
C ARG A 116 -13.19 -12.15 1.34
N LEU A 117 -13.62 -12.08 2.62
CA LEU A 117 -15.04 -12.06 2.94
C LEU A 117 -15.82 -10.95 2.20
N LYS A 118 -15.13 -9.87 1.81
CA LYS A 118 -15.76 -8.81 0.98
C LYS A 118 -16.40 -9.36 -0.29
N ASP A 119 -15.81 -10.38 -0.91
CA ASP A 119 -16.25 -10.96 -2.19
C ASP A 119 -17.60 -11.70 -2.04
N HIS A 120 -17.90 -12.16 -0.82
CA HIS A 120 -19.13 -12.84 -0.47
C HIS A 120 -20.25 -11.93 0.06
N LEU A 121 -19.98 -10.61 0.24
CA LEU A 121 -20.97 -9.68 0.81
C LEU A 121 -22.24 -9.56 -0.03
N ASN A 122 -22.17 -9.77 -1.32
CA ASN A 122 -23.32 -9.75 -2.24
C ASN A 122 -24.26 -10.95 -2.05
N SER A 123 -23.82 -12.03 -1.39
CA SER A 123 -24.65 -13.19 -1.05
C SER A 123 -25.60 -12.94 0.14
N PHE A 124 -25.37 -11.88 0.91
CA PHE A 124 -26.22 -11.49 2.04
C PHE A 124 -27.61 -11.04 1.59
N ARG A 125 -28.59 -11.94 1.68
CA ARG A 125 -29.99 -11.63 1.41
C ARG A 125 -30.78 -11.62 2.72
N LEU A 126 -30.94 -10.44 3.30
CA LEU A 126 -31.77 -10.27 4.52
C LEU A 126 -33.20 -9.93 4.15
N SER A 127 -34.15 -10.70 4.69
CA SER A 127 -35.58 -10.34 4.60
C SER A 127 -35.84 -9.03 5.37
N VAL A 128 -36.91 -8.32 5.02
CA VAL A 128 -37.29 -7.08 5.73
C VAL A 128 -37.51 -7.37 7.22
N LEU A 129 -38.12 -8.51 7.54
CA LEU A 129 -38.35 -8.94 8.93
C LEU A 129 -37.03 -9.19 9.68
N ASP A 130 -36.03 -9.77 9.03
CA ASP A 130 -34.74 -10.01 9.64
C ASP A 130 -33.96 -8.70 9.88
N ARG A 131 -34.09 -7.73 8.97
CA ARG A 131 -33.52 -6.38 9.16
C ARG A 131 -34.17 -5.67 10.36
N VAL A 132 -35.50 -5.69 10.44
CA VAL A 132 -36.23 -5.06 11.56
C VAL A 132 -35.85 -5.72 12.88
N ARG A 133 -35.83 -7.06 12.95
CA ARG A 133 -35.41 -7.80 14.16
C ARG A 133 -33.96 -7.48 14.56
N ALA A 134 -33.04 -7.45 13.60
CA ALA A 134 -31.64 -7.12 13.84
C ALA A 134 -31.51 -5.70 14.42
N VAL A 135 -32.22 -4.72 13.88
CA VAL A 135 -32.25 -3.35 14.39
C VAL A 135 -32.78 -3.30 15.82
N PHE A 136 -33.96 -3.90 16.10
CA PHE A 136 -34.54 -3.92 17.44
C PHE A 136 -33.64 -4.61 18.48
N PHE A 137 -33.01 -5.72 18.09
CA PHE A 137 -32.07 -6.42 18.97
C PHE A 137 -30.85 -5.56 19.27
N THR A 138 -30.24 -4.96 18.23
CA THR A 138 -28.99 -4.20 18.38
C THR A 138 -29.18 -2.88 19.11
N LEU A 139 -30.38 -2.30 19.14
CA LEU A 139 -30.70 -1.13 19.98
C LEU A 139 -30.57 -1.41 21.48
N ARG A 140 -30.67 -2.67 21.89
CA ARG A 140 -30.49 -3.10 23.29
C ARG A 140 -29.01 -3.34 23.65
N LEU A 141 -28.13 -3.46 22.65
CA LEU A 141 -26.69 -3.57 22.88
C LEU A 141 -26.06 -2.21 23.18
N PRO A 142 -24.98 -2.18 23.98
CA PRO A 142 -24.29 -0.93 24.28
C PRO A 142 -23.86 -0.21 23.00
N ALA A 143 -24.00 1.11 23.01
CA ALA A 143 -23.45 1.95 21.93
C ALA A 143 -21.95 2.14 22.13
N SER A 144 -21.18 2.11 21.04
CA SER A 144 -19.80 2.54 21.10
C SER A 144 -19.75 4.04 21.40
N ARG A 145 -19.12 4.41 22.50
CA ARG A 145 -18.77 5.79 22.82
C ARG A 145 -17.32 6.11 22.44
N ALA A 146 -16.65 5.16 21.79
CA ALA A 146 -15.25 5.30 21.49
C ALA A 146 -15.04 6.42 20.47
N ALA A 147 -14.12 7.31 20.80
CA ALA A 147 -13.48 8.22 19.86
C ALA A 147 -12.86 7.43 18.71
N PRO A 148 -12.56 8.07 17.57
CA PRO A 148 -11.71 7.47 16.54
C PRO A 148 -10.47 6.84 17.18
N PRO A 149 -9.93 5.75 16.62
CA PRO A 149 -8.73 5.13 17.20
C PRO A 149 -7.66 6.20 17.36
N PRO A 150 -6.95 6.23 18.49
CA PRO A 150 -5.79 7.08 18.63
C PRO A 150 -4.76 6.58 17.61
N THR A 151 -4.61 7.28 16.53
CA THR A 151 -3.39 7.25 15.73
C THR A 151 -2.40 8.14 16.46
N ASP A 152 -1.13 7.78 16.49
CA ASP A 152 -0.09 8.48 17.24
C ASP A 152 0.06 9.96 16.81
N ASP A 153 -0.69 10.36 15.80
CA ASP A 153 -0.77 11.72 15.32
C ASP A 153 -2.20 12.26 15.35
N SER A 154 -2.43 13.25 16.25
CA SER A 154 -3.71 13.92 16.45
C SER A 154 -4.15 14.82 15.28
N THR A 155 -3.38 14.87 14.20
CA THR A 155 -3.61 15.76 13.04
C THR A 155 -4.50 15.17 11.95
N LEU A 156 -4.91 13.89 12.06
CA LEU A 156 -5.71 13.17 11.05
C LEU A 156 -7.21 13.46 11.05
N HIS A 157 -7.62 14.63 11.48
CA HIS A 157 -9.03 14.98 11.46
C HIS A 157 -9.38 15.71 10.15
N GLY A 158 -9.95 14.96 9.21
CA GLY A 158 -10.94 15.43 8.22
C GLY A 158 -10.63 16.74 7.51
N GLN A 159 -9.48 16.90 6.89
CA GLN A 159 -9.26 18.04 6.02
C GLN A 159 -9.84 17.78 4.62
N ALA A 160 -10.51 18.80 4.08
CA ALA A 160 -11.07 18.80 2.73
C ALA A 160 -9.98 18.54 1.67
N VAL A 161 -10.40 18.09 0.48
CA VAL A 161 -9.55 17.91 -0.70
C VAL A 161 -8.56 19.07 -0.80
N ARG A 162 -7.29 18.80 -0.56
CA ARG A 162 -6.21 19.80 -0.53
C ARG A 162 -5.81 20.17 -1.97
N ALA A 163 -5.25 21.35 -2.14
CA ALA A 163 -4.89 21.88 -3.44
C ALA A 163 -3.59 21.29 -4.02
N HIS A 164 -2.93 20.33 -3.32
CA HIS A 164 -1.60 19.82 -3.64
C HIS A 164 -0.52 20.92 -3.76
N SER A 165 -0.61 21.91 -2.88
CA SER A 165 0.45 22.91 -2.75
C SER A 165 1.75 22.29 -2.24
N LYS A 166 2.89 22.98 -2.42
CA LYS A 166 4.19 22.51 -1.89
C LYS A 166 4.17 22.26 -0.37
N ALA A 167 3.46 23.10 0.37
CA ALA A 167 3.35 22.99 1.83
C ALA A 167 2.50 21.75 2.20
N GLU A 168 1.36 21.56 1.55
CA GLU A 168 0.47 20.43 1.79
C GLU A 168 1.11 19.08 1.42
N ASN A 169 1.78 19.00 0.26
CA ASN A 169 2.49 17.78 -0.14
C ASN A 169 3.62 17.45 0.85
N ARG A 170 4.35 18.47 1.36
CA ARG A 170 5.37 18.27 2.39
C ARG A 170 4.76 17.73 3.67
N GLU A 171 3.65 18.30 4.14
CA GLU A 171 2.95 17.88 5.35
C GLU A 171 2.41 16.44 5.19
N SER A 172 1.79 16.12 4.05
CA SER A 172 1.25 14.77 3.78
C SER A 172 2.34 13.71 3.70
N ILE A 173 3.48 14.03 3.07
CA ILE A 173 4.61 13.12 2.98
C ILE A 173 5.30 12.98 4.33
N GLN A 174 5.49 14.07 5.07
CA GLN A 174 5.99 14.01 6.44
C GLN A 174 5.10 13.13 7.29
N PHE A 175 3.79 13.31 7.23
CA PHE A 175 2.84 12.48 7.95
C PHE A 175 3.02 10.98 7.66
N HIS A 176 3.11 10.57 6.40
CA HIS A 176 3.26 9.17 6.01
C HIS A 176 4.63 8.59 6.42
N TYR A 177 5.71 9.38 6.29
CA TYR A 177 7.09 8.94 6.52
C TYR A 177 7.64 9.30 7.91
N ASP A 178 6.91 10.03 8.77
CA ASP A 178 7.28 10.30 10.16
C ASP A 178 7.09 9.10 11.09
N VAL A 179 6.48 8.03 10.60
CA VAL A 179 6.67 6.70 11.19
C VAL A 179 8.16 6.37 11.07
N SER A 180 8.82 6.03 12.18
CA SER A 180 10.28 5.97 12.26
C SER A 180 10.93 5.03 11.21
N ASN A 181 12.13 5.37 10.73
CA ASN A 181 12.93 4.51 9.85
C ASN A 181 13.07 3.07 10.42
N LYS A 182 13.10 2.92 11.75
CA LYS A 182 13.19 1.63 12.44
C LYS A 182 11.93 0.77 12.22
N PHE A 183 10.75 1.38 12.21
CA PHE A 183 9.52 0.66 11.88
C PHE A 183 9.52 0.17 10.42
N TYR A 184 9.93 1.02 9.46
CA TYR A 184 10.06 0.61 8.07
C TYR A 184 11.06 -0.53 7.87
N ALA A 185 12.18 -0.50 8.58
CA ALA A 185 13.22 -1.53 8.51
C ALA A 185 12.76 -2.93 8.97
N LEU A 186 11.66 -3.02 9.74
CA LEU A 186 11.11 -4.32 10.18
C LEU A 186 10.51 -5.13 9.03
N TRP A 187 10.03 -4.47 7.98
CA TRP A 187 9.28 -5.14 6.92
C TRP A 187 9.75 -4.82 5.49
N LEU A 188 10.53 -3.77 5.26
CA LEU A 188 11.22 -3.55 4.00
C LEU A 188 12.44 -4.51 3.85
N ASP A 189 13.03 -4.52 2.67
CA ASP A 189 14.32 -5.13 2.39
C ASP A 189 15.48 -4.31 3.00
N GLU A 190 16.69 -4.87 3.01
CA GLU A 190 17.89 -4.20 3.54
C GLU A 190 18.18 -2.87 2.84
N ALA A 191 17.84 -2.74 1.54
CA ALA A 191 18.00 -1.51 0.80
C ALA A 191 16.91 -0.47 1.11
N MET A 192 15.92 -0.78 1.94
CA MET A 192 14.83 0.10 2.32
C MET A 192 14.02 0.58 1.09
N VAL A 193 13.67 -0.33 0.20
CA VAL A 193 12.94 0.01 -1.03
C VAL A 193 11.43 -0.06 -0.78
N TYR A 194 10.77 1.08 -0.68
CA TYR A 194 9.32 1.18 -0.47
C TYR A 194 8.58 1.40 -1.80
N SER A 195 8.68 0.41 -2.68
CA SER A 195 7.96 0.37 -3.97
C SER A 195 7.93 -1.06 -4.51
N CYS A 196 7.17 -1.30 -5.58
CA CYS A 196 7.03 -2.62 -6.21
C CYS A 196 8.38 -3.25 -6.53
N ALA A 197 8.63 -4.47 -6.07
CA ALA A 197 9.79 -5.30 -6.42
C ALA A 197 9.61 -5.97 -7.80
N TYR A 198 10.63 -6.66 -8.31
CA TYR A 198 10.59 -7.42 -9.54
C TYR A 198 11.05 -8.86 -9.30
N PHE A 199 10.12 -9.77 -9.19
CA PHE A 199 10.38 -11.20 -8.95
C PHE A 199 10.67 -11.89 -10.28
N LYS A 200 11.84 -12.46 -10.45
CA LYS A 200 12.18 -13.29 -11.63
C LYS A 200 11.45 -14.62 -11.59
N GLN A 201 11.21 -15.11 -10.39
CA GLN A 201 10.40 -16.30 -10.11
C GLN A 201 9.65 -16.14 -8.78
N PRO A 202 8.52 -16.84 -8.58
CA PRO A 202 7.69 -16.68 -7.37
C PRO A 202 8.36 -16.99 -6.04
N GLY A 203 9.47 -17.72 -6.05
CA GLY A 203 10.23 -18.11 -4.85
C GLY A 203 11.38 -17.17 -4.48
N ASP A 204 11.59 -16.09 -5.23
CA ASP A 204 12.63 -15.11 -4.91
C ASP A 204 12.34 -14.44 -3.56
N SER A 205 13.39 -14.15 -2.80
CA SER A 205 13.28 -13.31 -1.61
C SER A 205 12.95 -11.87 -1.98
N LEU A 206 12.48 -11.10 -1.00
CA LEU A 206 12.22 -9.67 -1.21
C LEU A 206 13.49 -8.91 -1.57
N GLU A 207 14.63 -9.26 -0.97
CA GLU A 207 15.95 -8.69 -1.25
C GLU A 207 16.35 -8.90 -2.72
N GLU A 208 16.28 -10.15 -3.19
CA GLU A 208 16.59 -10.51 -4.59
C GLU A 208 15.65 -9.79 -5.55
N ALA A 209 14.36 -9.73 -5.25
CA ALA A 209 13.37 -9.08 -6.08
C ALA A 209 13.55 -7.55 -6.12
N GLN A 210 13.90 -6.91 -5.01
CA GLN A 210 14.19 -5.46 -4.98
C GLN A 210 15.50 -5.15 -5.71
N GLN A 211 16.53 -5.96 -5.53
CA GLN A 211 17.78 -5.83 -6.27
C GLN A 211 17.54 -5.97 -7.79
N ALA A 212 16.74 -6.96 -8.19
CA ALA A 212 16.38 -7.17 -9.59
C ALA A 212 15.58 -5.99 -10.17
N LYS A 213 14.71 -5.35 -9.38
CA LYS A 213 13.98 -4.15 -9.79
C LYS A 213 14.90 -2.95 -10.00
N LEU A 214 15.86 -2.71 -9.10
CA LEU A 214 16.83 -1.62 -9.25
C LEU A 214 17.68 -1.82 -10.50
N ASP A 215 18.14 -3.04 -10.73
CA ASP A 215 18.91 -3.42 -11.92
C ASP A 215 18.08 -3.26 -13.22
N LEU A 216 16.80 -3.68 -13.22
CA LEU A 216 15.89 -3.52 -14.35
C LEU A 216 15.68 -2.03 -14.71
N ILE A 217 15.51 -1.16 -13.73
CA ILE A 217 15.37 0.29 -13.95
C ILE A 217 16.64 0.85 -14.61
N CYS A 218 17.81 0.49 -14.08
CA CYS A 218 19.09 0.95 -14.62
C CYS A 218 19.31 0.47 -16.06
N ARG A 219 18.96 -0.80 -16.37
CA ARG A 219 19.03 -1.34 -17.74
C ARG A 219 18.04 -0.67 -18.68
N LYS A 220 16.78 -0.46 -18.27
CA LYS A 220 15.78 0.26 -19.08
C LYS A 220 16.22 1.68 -19.39
N LEU A 221 16.79 2.39 -18.43
CA LEU A 221 17.38 3.71 -18.63
C LEU A 221 18.68 3.66 -19.45
N ARG A 222 19.23 2.47 -19.72
CA ARG A 222 20.50 2.28 -20.44
C ARG A 222 21.62 3.11 -19.82
N LEU A 223 21.74 3.01 -18.49
CA LEU A 223 22.78 3.74 -17.75
C LEU A 223 24.16 3.35 -18.23
N ALA A 224 25.00 4.35 -18.45
CA ALA A 224 26.41 4.19 -18.83
C ALA A 224 27.32 4.98 -17.87
N PRO A 225 28.57 4.55 -17.68
CA PRO A 225 29.52 5.28 -16.85
C PRO A 225 29.62 6.76 -17.23
N GLY A 226 29.51 7.65 -16.24
CA GLY A 226 29.56 9.10 -16.43
C GLY A 226 28.21 9.77 -16.72
N ASP A 227 27.13 9.02 -17.01
CA ASP A 227 25.78 9.61 -17.13
C ASP A 227 25.40 10.36 -15.84
N ARG A 228 24.65 11.43 -16.00
CA ARG A 228 24.00 12.13 -14.88
C ARG A 228 22.57 11.62 -14.72
N LEU A 229 22.33 10.88 -13.65
CA LEU A 229 21.00 10.36 -13.28
C LEU A 229 20.34 11.30 -12.25
N LEU A 230 19.05 11.63 -12.45
CA LEU A 230 18.19 12.20 -11.43
C LEU A 230 17.18 11.15 -10.96
N ASP A 231 17.01 11.00 -9.64
CA ASP A 231 15.93 10.20 -9.02
C ASP A 231 14.99 11.12 -8.25
N ILE A 232 13.77 11.30 -8.76
CA ILE A 232 12.74 12.16 -8.17
C ILE A 232 11.93 11.34 -7.17
N GLY A 233 12.05 11.66 -5.88
CA GLY A 233 11.49 10.86 -4.79
C GLY A 233 12.40 9.69 -4.45
N CYS A 234 13.68 9.94 -4.24
CA CYS A 234 14.73 8.92 -4.08
C CYS A 234 14.60 8.05 -2.81
N GLY A 235 13.64 8.35 -1.92
CA GLY A 235 13.48 7.63 -0.66
C GLY A 235 14.77 7.61 0.16
N TRP A 236 15.15 6.45 0.66
CA TRP A 236 16.39 6.23 1.42
C TRP A 236 17.63 5.98 0.54
N GLY A 237 17.58 6.40 -0.75
CA GLY A 237 18.72 6.43 -1.66
C GLY A 237 19.04 5.11 -2.37
N ALA A 238 18.20 4.09 -2.28
CA ALA A 238 18.51 2.77 -2.84
C ALA A 238 18.87 2.79 -4.33
N LEU A 239 18.08 3.47 -5.18
CA LEU A 239 18.32 3.52 -6.62
C LEU A 239 19.58 4.31 -6.97
N VAL A 240 19.81 5.47 -6.35
CA VAL A 240 20.99 6.30 -6.64
C VAL A 240 22.28 5.62 -6.21
N ILE A 241 22.28 4.91 -5.06
CA ILE A 241 23.42 4.11 -4.59
C ILE A 241 23.67 2.93 -5.53
N HIS A 242 22.63 2.18 -5.89
CA HIS A 242 22.72 1.05 -6.81
C HIS A 242 23.28 1.48 -8.20
N ALA A 243 22.72 2.55 -8.77
CA ALA A 243 23.12 3.06 -10.06
C ALA A 243 24.59 3.55 -10.09
N ALA A 244 25.02 4.28 -9.05
CA ALA A 244 26.41 4.72 -8.97
C ALA A 244 27.37 3.53 -8.82
N LYS A 245 27.05 2.60 -7.90
CA LYS A 245 27.90 1.45 -7.58
C LYS A 245 28.06 0.48 -8.75
N HIS A 246 26.99 0.19 -9.48
CA HIS A 246 26.98 -0.88 -10.49
C HIS A 246 27.07 -0.38 -11.93
N PHE A 247 26.69 0.88 -12.19
CA PHE A 247 26.69 1.45 -13.53
C PHE A 247 27.64 2.65 -13.69
N GLY A 248 28.31 3.09 -12.61
CA GLY A 248 29.33 4.15 -12.66
C GLY A 248 28.78 5.54 -13.03
N VAL A 249 27.50 5.79 -12.74
CA VAL A 249 26.84 7.08 -13.00
C VAL A 249 27.10 8.09 -11.90
N ARG A 250 26.90 9.38 -12.20
CA ARG A 250 26.75 10.43 -11.20
C ARG A 250 25.26 10.60 -10.88
N ALA A 251 24.85 10.19 -9.69
CA ALA A 251 23.46 10.17 -9.31
C ALA A 251 23.09 11.34 -8.38
N HIS A 252 21.97 11.98 -8.68
CA HIS A 252 21.36 13.01 -7.86
C HIS A 252 19.98 12.57 -7.45
N GLY A 253 19.71 12.44 -6.14
CA GLY A 253 18.42 12.12 -5.57
C GLY A 253 17.79 13.35 -4.90
N VAL A 254 16.46 13.49 -5.04
CA VAL A 254 15.71 14.50 -4.29
C VAL A 254 14.58 13.84 -3.50
N THR A 255 14.42 14.27 -2.26
CA THR A 255 13.33 13.89 -1.37
C THR A 255 12.83 15.11 -0.59
N ILE A 256 11.60 15.06 -0.08
CA ILE A 256 11.05 16.09 0.82
C ILE A 256 10.90 15.59 2.27
N SER A 257 11.37 14.37 2.56
CA SER A 257 11.45 13.81 3.91
C SER A 257 12.86 13.95 4.48
N LYS A 258 12.96 14.63 5.63
CA LYS A 258 14.24 14.80 6.35
C LYS A 258 14.79 13.46 6.84
N GLN A 259 13.94 12.56 7.35
CA GLN A 259 14.35 11.25 7.83
C GLN A 259 14.91 10.37 6.70
N GLN A 260 14.32 10.45 5.50
CA GLN A 260 14.86 9.77 4.33
C GLN A 260 16.22 10.32 3.92
N LEU A 261 16.37 11.65 3.88
CA LEU A 261 17.64 12.30 3.55
C LEU A 261 18.77 11.86 4.49
N GLU A 262 18.54 11.95 5.80
CA GLU A 262 19.55 11.62 6.82
C GLU A 262 20.07 10.18 6.65
N LEU A 263 19.15 9.20 6.54
CA LEU A 263 19.53 7.82 6.34
C LEU A 263 20.17 7.57 4.96
N ALA A 264 19.70 8.25 3.91
CA ALA A 264 20.31 8.14 2.58
C ALA A 264 21.77 8.62 2.60
N GLN A 265 22.06 9.74 3.26
CA GLN A 265 23.42 10.28 3.41
C GLN A 265 24.33 9.32 4.18
N GLU A 266 23.85 8.74 5.30
CA GLU A 266 24.59 7.71 6.04
C GLU A 266 24.95 6.54 5.15
N ARG A 267 24.01 6.04 4.35
CA ARG A 267 24.21 4.89 3.46
C ARG A 267 25.14 5.20 2.29
N ILE A 268 25.11 6.41 1.76
CA ILE A 268 26.05 6.87 0.73
C ILE A 268 27.49 6.86 1.30
N THR A 269 27.67 7.38 2.50
CA THR A 269 28.97 7.37 3.19
C THR A 269 29.44 5.95 3.49
N GLN A 270 28.55 5.09 4.00
CA GLN A 270 28.89 3.66 4.23
C GLN A 270 29.29 2.93 2.95
N ALA A 271 28.74 3.34 1.80
CA ALA A 271 29.07 2.78 0.49
C ALA A 271 30.34 3.39 -0.14
N GLY A 272 30.89 4.48 0.43
CA GLY A 272 32.04 5.21 -0.13
C GLY A 272 31.73 5.87 -1.47
N LEU A 273 30.52 6.44 -1.63
CA LEU A 273 30.00 6.98 -2.89
C LEU A 273 29.77 8.51 -2.86
N GLU A 274 30.31 9.23 -1.88
CA GLU A 274 30.09 10.66 -1.67
C GLU A 274 30.49 11.53 -2.87
N ASP A 275 31.48 11.08 -3.65
CA ASP A 275 31.95 11.76 -4.86
C ASP A 275 31.03 11.53 -6.08
N GLN A 276 30.15 10.53 -6.03
CA GLN A 276 29.30 10.10 -7.14
C GLN A 276 27.82 10.32 -6.90
N VAL A 277 27.38 10.31 -5.62
CA VAL A 277 25.97 10.39 -5.24
C VAL A 277 25.71 11.60 -4.35
N THR A 278 24.75 12.42 -4.75
CA THR A 278 24.25 13.55 -3.95
C THR A 278 22.77 13.37 -3.70
N VAL A 279 22.32 13.52 -2.45
CA VAL A 279 20.89 13.54 -2.10
C VAL A 279 20.55 14.86 -1.40
N GLU A 280 19.45 15.50 -1.81
CA GLU A 280 19.03 16.81 -1.28
C GLU A 280 17.60 16.76 -0.76
N LEU A 281 17.35 17.55 0.32
CA LEU A 281 15.99 17.87 0.76
C LEU A 281 15.42 18.95 -0.14
N ARG A 282 14.84 18.56 -1.25
CA ARG A 282 14.37 19.49 -2.29
C ARG A 282 13.11 18.98 -2.95
N ASP A 283 12.15 19.88 -3.18
CA ASP A 283 11.01 19.59 -4.05
C ASP A 283 11.46 19.61 -5.52
N TYR A 284 10.98 18.64 -6.33
CA TYR A 284 11.33 18.56 -7.75
C TYR A 284 10.98 19.84 -8.53
N ARG A 285 9.96 20.59 -8.06
CA ARG A 285 9.53 21.89 -8.63
C ARG A 285 10.55 23.00 -8.45
N ASP A 286 11.52 22.82 -7.55
CA ASP A 286 12.60 23.79 -7.27
C ASP A 286 13.92 23.40 -7.94
N LEU A 287 13.92 22.34 -8.75
CA LEU A 287 15.08 21.95 -9.54
C LEU A 287 15.29 22.95 -10.69
N GLU A 288 16.51 23.47 -10.77
CA GLU A 288 16.90 24.47 -11.76
C GLU A 288 17.65 23.86 -12.94
N GLY A 289 17.69 24.62 -14.04
CA GLY A 289 18.42 24.26 -15.25
C GLY A 289 17.52 23.73 -16.36
N GLU A 290 18.16 23.47 -17.48
CA GLU A 290 17.56 22.87 -18.69
C GLU A 290 18.55 21.88 -19.29
N SER A 291 18.06 20.71 -19.70
CA SER A 291 18.92 19.68 -20.30
C SER A 291 20.12 19.30 -19.41
N VAL A 292 19.85 19.08 -18.12
CA VAL A 292 20.88 18.84 -17.10
C VAL A 292 21.23 17.36 -16.98
N TYR A 293 20.21 16.48 -17.09
CA TYR A 293 20.35 15.06 -16.81
C TYR A 293 20.28 14.22 -18.09
N ASP A 294 21.12 13.19 -18.16
CA ASP A 294 21.08 12.21 -19.24
C ASP A 294 19.92 11.25 -19.06
N LYS A 295 19.61 10.91 -17.80
CA LYS A 295 18.57 9.97 -17.39
C LYS A 295 17.81 10.50 -16.18
N ILE A 296 16.50 10.23 -16.15
CA ILE A 296 15.65 10.55 -15.01
C ILE A 296 14.82 9.31 -14.63
N ALA A 297 14.75 9.03 -13.35
CA ALA A 297 13.82 8.05 -12.76
C ALA A 297 12.85 8.76 -11.81
N SER A 298 11.64 8.20 -11.69
CA SER A 298 10.68 8.56 -10.66
C SER A 298 9.87 7.31 -10.31
N VAL A 299 9.95 6.87 -9.06
CA VAL A 299 9.43 5.59 -8.62
C VAL A 299 8.51 5.78 -7.42
N GLY A 300 7.19 5.53 -7.59
CA GLY A 300 6.20 5.67 -6.52
C GLY A 300 6.04 7.11 -6.04
N MET A 301 6.11 8.08 -6.94
CA MET A 301 6.10 9.50 -6.60
C MET A 301 4.94 10.27 -7.27
N PHE A 302 4.60 9.95 -8.53
CA PHE A 302 3.61 10.74 -9.25
C PHE A 302 2.20 10.64 -8.62
N GLU A 303 1.92 9.60 -7.86
CA GLU A 303 0.69 9.40 -7.09
C GLU A 303 0.45 10.53 -6.06
N HIS A 304 1.53 11.18 -5.61
CA HIS A 304 1.51 12.30 -4.67
C HIS A 304 1.49 13.67 -5.34
N VAL A 305 1.66 13.73 -6.67
CA VAL A 305 1.67 14.98 -7.43
C VAL A 305 0.27 15.59 -7.51
N GLY A 306 -0.77 14.75 -7.55
CA GLY A 306 -2.14 15.12 -7.82
C GLY A 306 -2.42 15.30 -9.32
N LEU A 307 -3.56 14.78 -9.77
CA LEU A 307 -3.89 14.69 -11.19
C LEU A 307 -3.83 16.03 -11.93
N LYS A 308 -4.23 17.11 -11.27
CA LYS A 308 -4.19 18.48 -11.82
C LYS A 308 -2.79 18.98 -12.14
N ASN A 309 -1.78 18.47 -11.44
CA ASN A 309 -0.39 18.91 -11.52
C ASN A 309 0.45 18.04 -12.45
N LEU A 310 -0.08 16.92 -12.96
CA LEU A 310 0.65 16.02 -13.88
C LEU A 310 1.22 16.74 -15.10
N PRO A 311 0.50 17.68 -15.78
CA PRO A 311 1.07 18.42 -16.90
C PRO A 311 2.33 19.23 -16.50
N ALA A 312 2.30 19.90 -15.36
CA ALA A 312 3.44 20.67 -14.85
C ALA A 312 4.60 19.76 -14.45
N TYR A 313 4.28 18.62 -13.83
CA TYR A 313 5.26 17.60 -13.45
C TYR A 313 6.02 17.08 -14.68
N PHE A 314 5.32 16.57 -15.68
CA PHE A 314 5.98 16.03 -16.88
C PHE A 314 6.70 17.11 -17.68
N SER A 315 6.20 18.35 -17.73
CA SER A 315 6.91 19.49 -18.33
C SER A 315 8.22 19.79 -17.62
N THR A 316 8.24 19.74 -16.29
CA THR A 316 9.46 19.94 -15.49
C THR A 316 10.48 18.83 -15.77
N VAL A 317 10.05 17.57 -15.77
CA VAL A 317 10.93 16.43 -16.09
C VAL A 317 11.50 16.56 -17.50
N HIS A 318 10.65 16.90 -18.49
CA HIS A 318 11.07 17.10 -19.87
C HIS A 318 12.11 18.24 -20.01
N LYS A 319 11.90 19.36 -19.30
CA LYS A 319 12.86 20.48 -19.29
C LYS A 319 14.23 20.06 -18.77
N LEU A 320 14.26 19.30 -17.66
CA LEU A 320 15.50 18.86 -17.02
C LEU A 320 16.24 17.80 -17.81
N LEU A 321 15.55 16.99 -18.63
CA LEU A 321 16.11 15.90 -19.41
C LEU A 321 16.81 16.45 -20.66
N LYS A 322 18.01 15.95 -20.97
CA LYS A 322 18.74 16.25 -22.21
C LYS A 322 18.02 15.71 -23.45
N PRO A 323 18.20 16.30 -24.64
CA PRO A 323 17.77 15.67 -25.87
C PRO A 323 18.32 14.24 -26.00
N SER A 324 17.55 13.28 -26.48
CA SER A 324 17.82 11.84 -26.48
C SER A 324 17.93 11.19 -25.10
N GLY A 325 17.71 11.93 -24.02
CA GLY A 325 17.66 11.40 -22.66
C GLY A 325 16.45 10.47 -22.45
N LEU A 326 16.56 9.59 -21.45
CA LEU A 326 15.51 8.64 -21.09
C LEU A 326 14.91 8.97 -19.72
N PHE A 327 13.59 8.85 -19.65
CA PHE A 327 12.83 9.01 -18.42
C PHE A 327 12.04 7.74 -18.14
N LEU A 328 12.15 7.19 -16.94
CA LEU A 328 11.35 6.07 -16.45
C LEU A 328 10.43 6.55 -15.35
N ASN A 329 9.11 6.47 -15.60
CA ASN A 329 8.06 6.72 -14.64
C ASN A 329 7.47 5.39 -14.17
N HIS A 330 7.62 5.08 -12.88
CA HIS A 330 7.10 3.86 -12.26
C HIS A 330 6.08 4.24 -11.19
N GLY A 331 4.86 3.77 -11.31
CA GLY A 331 3.86 4.06 -10.29
C GLY A 331 2.56 3.29 -10.42
N ILE A 332 1.72 3.45 -9.40
CA ILE A 332 0.43 2.78 -9.25
C ILE A 332 -0.60 3.49 -10.12
N THR A 333 -1.47 2.70 -10.74
CA THR A 333 -2.58 3.19 -11.56
C THR A 333 -3.89 2.56 -11.12
N HIS A 334 -4.98 3.18 -11.52
CA HIS A 334 -6.33 2.66 -11.35
C HIS A 334 -6.89 2.20 -12.70
N ASP A 335 -7.91 1.36 -12.71
CA ASP A 335 -8.58 0.87 -13.93
C ASP A 335 -9.67 1.82 -14.45
N VAL A 336 -10.07 2.81 -13.64
CA VAL A 336 -11.06 3.83 -13.96
C VAL A 336 -10.42 5.22 -13.97
N GLU A 337 -10.83 6.07 -14.92
CA GLU A 337 -10.35 7.46 -15.00
C GLU A 337 -10.78 8.27 -13.78
N GLY A 338 -9.83 9.03 -13.23
CA GLY A 338 -10.05 9.94 -12.11
C GLY A 338 -10.03 9.24 -10.75
N TRP A 339 -10.25 10.01 -9.70
CA TRP A 339 -10.20 9.56 -8.31
C TRP A 339 -11.51 9.87 -7.58
N ASP A 340 -12.44 8.92 -7.60
CA ASP A 340 -13.75 9.05 -6.99
C ASP A 340 -13.73 8.72 -5.48
N LYS A 341 -14.67 9.33 -4.74
CA LYS A 341 -14.85 9.04 -3.31
C LYS A 341 -15.58 7.71 -3.12
N THR A 342 -14.84 6.71 -2.73
CA THR A 342 -15.33 5.40 -2.30
C THR A 342 -14.92 5.14 -0.84
N SER A 343 -15.44 4.09 -0.21
CA SER A 343 -14.99 3.72 1.13
C SER A 343 -13.50 3.33 1.16
N SER A 344 -12.98 2.77 0.08
CA SER A 344 -11.55 2.41 -0.05
C SER A 344 -10.68 3.65 -0.18
N THR A 345 -11.04 4.58 -1.09
CA THR A 345 -10.29 5.83 -1.26
C THR A 345 -10.36 6.73 -0.01
N GLU A 346 -11.51 6.73 0.68
CA GLU A 346 -11.65 7.46 1.95
C GLU A 346 -10.77 6.85 3.05
N PHE A 347 -10.67 5.52 3.12
CA PHE A 347 -9.76 4.83 4.04
C PHE A 347 -8.30 5.20 3.75
N ILE A 348 -7.87 5.09 2.49
CA ILE A 348 -6.50 5.43 2.07
C ILE A 348 -6.17 6.89 2.42
N ASN A 349 -7.04 7.81 2.03
CA ASN A 349 -6.80 9.24 2.25
C ASN A 349 -6.85 9.64 3.73
N ARG A 350 -7.59 8.89 4.56
CA ARG A 350 -7.70 9.20 5.98
C ARG A 350 -6.57 8.64 6.83
N TYR A 351 -6.06 7.45 6.50
CA TYR A 351 -5.17 6.70 7.38
C TYR A 351 -3.78 6.45 6.81
N VAL A 352 -3.57 6.62 5.49
CA VAL A 352 -2.32 6.22 4.85
C VAL A 352 -1.73 7.34 3.99
N PHE A 353 -2.42 7.77 2.94
CA PHE A 353 -1.96 8.77 1.99
C PHE A 353 -3.00 9.88 1.83
N PRO A 354 -2.93 10.96 2.61
CA PRO A 354 -3.91 12.04 2.58
C PRO A 354 -4.13 12.67 1.19
N ASP A 355 -3.09 12.67 0.34
CA ASP A 355 -3.09 13.31 -0.97
C ASP A 355 -2.95 12.31 -2.14
N GLY A 356 -2.98 11.00 -1.88
CA GLY A 356 -2.86 9.98 -2.93
C GLY A 356 -4.01 10.07 -3.94
N GLN A 357 -3.67 10.20 -5.24
CA GLN A 357 -4.62 10.16 -6.35
C GLN A 357 -4.06 9.28 -7.46
N LEU A 358 -4.88 8.37 -7.95
CA LEU A 358 -4.53 7.46 -9.04
C LEU A 358 -5.33 7.78 -10.29
N ASP A 359 -4.78 7.43 -11.45
CA ASP A 359 -5.43 7.51 -12.74
C ASP A 359 -5.03 6.31 -13.60
N THR A 360 -5.64 6.18 -14.78
CA THR A 360 -5.34 5.10 -15.70
C THR A 360 -3.96 5.26 -16.34
N VAL A 361 -3.31 4.15 -16.69
CA VAL A 361 -2.02 4.18 -17.39
C VAL A 361 -2.10 4.92 -18.72
N SER A 362 -3.26 4.87 -19.41
CA SER A 362 -3.49 5.60 -20.65
C SER A 362 -3.48 7.12 -20.45
N ASN A 363 -4.08 7.63 -19.37
CA ASN A 363 -4.05 9.05 -19.04
C ASN A 363 -2.64 9.51 -18.67
N ILE A 364 -1.89 8.71 -17.89
CA ILE A 364 -0.49 9.01 -17.57
C ILE A 364 0.34 9.12 -18.84
N GLN A 365 0.24 8.15 -19.77
CA GLN A 365 0.94 8.21 -21.04
C GLN A 365 0.52 9.44 -21.86
N ARG A 366 -0.76 9.75 -21.93
CA ARG A 366 -1.28 10.94 -22.63
C ARG A 366 -0.69 12.24 -22.10
N GLU A 367 -0.54 12.37 -20.78
CA GLU A 367 0.08 13.56 -20.18
C GLU A 367 1.59 13.62 -20.47
N MET A 368 2.27 12.46 -20.52
CA MET A 368 3.68 12.40 -20.96
C MET A 368 3.83 12.82 -22.44
N GLU A 369 2.96 12.33 -23.33
CA GLU A 369 2.98 12.72 -24.75
C GLU A 369 2.67 14.21 -24.94
N ARG A 370 1.76 14.79 -24.17
CA ARG A 370 1.48 16.24 -24.14
C ARG A 370 2.68 17.05 -23.71
N ALA A 371 3.49 16.50 -22.83
CA ALA A 371 4.78 17.08 -22.43
C ALA A 371 5.92 16.79 -23.41
N HIS A 372 5.60 16.34 -24.64
CA HIS A 372 6.52 16.07 -25.75
C HIS A 372 7.45 14.87 -25.55
N PHE A 373 7.15 13.94 -24.67
CA PHE A 373 7.83 12.66 -24.61
C PHE A 373 7.39 11.73 -25.74
N GLU A 374 8.29 10.84 -26.15
CA GLU A 374 8.01 9.67 -26.96
C GLU A 374 7.97 8.45 -26.04
N ILE A 375 6.82 7.77 -25.96
CA ILE A 375 6.68 6.55 -25.17
C ILE A 375 7.40 5.42 -25.88
N ALA A 376 8.36 4.81 -25.20
CA ALA A 376 9.25 3.80 -25.76
C ALA A 376 8.93 2.38 -25.29
N ASP A 377 8.49 2.22 -24.04
CA ASP A 377 8.11 0.94 -23.45
C ASP A 377 7.12 1.11 -22.32
N VAL A 378 6.22 0.13 -22.14
CA VAL A 378 5.26 0.09 -21.05
C VAL A 378 5.20 -1.34 -20.52
N GLU A 379 5.63 -1.55 -19.28
CA GLU A 379 5.63 -2.85 -18.64
C GLU A 379 4.70 -2.85 -17.43
N ALA A 380 3.79 -3.82 -17.39
CA ALA A 380 2.86 -4.02 -16.26
C ALA A 380 3.51 -4.92 -15.20
N LEU A 381 3.54 -4.44 -13.96
CA LEU A 381 4.16 -5.14 -12.83
C LEU A 381 3.15 -5.54 -11.74
N ARG A 382 1.87 -5.54 -12.04
CA ARG A 382 0.79 -5.81 -11.09
C ARG A 382 1.00 -7.08 -10.23
N PRO A 383 1.33 -8.26 -10.79
CA PRO A 383 1.57 -9.46 -9.99
C PRO A 383 2.76 -9.31 -9.04
N HIS A 384 3.78 -8.56 -9.45
CA HIS A 384 4.97 -8.30 -8.63
C HIS A 384 4.62 -7.46 -7.39
N TYR A 385 3.70 -6.49 -7.51
CA TYR A 385 3.33 -5.69 -6.35
C TYR A 385 2.45 -6.48 -5.39
N ALA A 386 1.56 -7.33 -5.87
CA ALA A 386 0.82 -8.25 -5.02
C ALA A 386 1.78 -9.12 -4.17
N LEU A 387 2.81 -9.70 -4.78
CA LEU A 387 3.85 -10.47 -4.08
C LEU A 387 4.64 -9.59 -3.09
N THR A 388 5.07 -8.41 -3.51
CA THR A 388 5.80 -7.47 -2.65
C THR A 388 5.03 -7.17 -1.36
N LEU A 389 3.75 -6.82 -1.49
CA LEU A 389 2.87 -6.51 -0.36
C LEU A 389 2.65 -7.72 0.55
N ARG A 390 2.57 -8.93 -0.01
CA ARG A 390 2.49 -10.16 0.80
C ARG A 390 3.76 -10.38 1.63
N HIS A 391 4.94 -10.16 1.06
CA HIS A 391 6.20 -10.19 1.80
C HIS A 391 6.21 -9.15 2.93
N TRP A 392 5.77 -7.92 2.65
CA TRP A 392 5.72 -6.87 3.67
C TRP A 392 4.76 -7.21 4.80
N VAL A 393 3.56 -7.72 4.51
CA VAL A 393 2.61 -8.15 5.54
C VAL A 393 3.19 -9.28 6.38
N ALA A 394 3.77 -10.31 5.75
CA ALA A 394 4.35 -11.44 6.46
C ALA A 394 5.49 -11.01 7.41
N ARG A 395 6.38 -10.11 6.94
CA ARG A 395 7.46 -9.56 7.77
C ARG A 395 6.94 -8.68 8.90
N LEU A 396 5.95 -7.83 8.63
CA LEU A 396 5.35 -6.99 9.66
C LEU A 396 4.69 -7.85 10.75
N GLU A 397 3.97 -8.91 10.37
CA GLU A 397 3.37 -9.86 11.33
C GLU A 397 4.45 -10.61 12.15
N GLN A 398 5.52 -11.02 11.49
CA GLN A 398 6.64 -11.71 12.15
C GLN A 398 7.33 -10.83 13.20
N HIS A 399 7.38 -9.52 12.98
CA HIS A 399 8.04 -8.56 13.87
C HIS A 399 7.05 -7.75 14.72
N HIS A 400 5.84 -8.28 14.97
CA HIS A 400 4.78 -7.58 15.71
C HIS A 400 5.26 -6.94 17.03
N ASP A 401 5.90 -7.72 17.89
CA ASP A 401 6.31 -7.22 19.21
C ASP A 401 7.37 -6.11 19.11
N HIS A 402 8.32 -6.22 18.16
CA HIS A 402 9.28 -5.16 17.88
C HIS A 402 8.59 -3.92 17.26
N ALA A 403 7.57 -4.10 16.44
CA ALA A 403 6.84 -2.99 15.85
C ALA A 403 6.18 -2.11 16.93
N LEU A 404 5.68 -2.73 18.01
CA LEU A 404 5.06 -2.01 19.13
C LEU A 404 6.05 -1.18 19.97
N GLU A 405 7.35 -1.34 19.78
CA GLU A 405 8.37 -0.44 20.35
C GLU A 405 8.40 0.92 19.64
N TYR A 406 7.90 0.99 18.41
CA TYR A 406 7.99 2.19 17.53
C TYR A 406 6.64 2.79 17.21
N VAL A 407 5.57 1.98 17.22
CA VAL A 407 4.22 2.43 16.86
C VAL A 407 3.18 1.84 17.80
N SER A 408 2.00 2.46 17.87
CA SER A 408 0.88 1.89 18.61
C SER A 408 0.32 0.64 17.92
N GLU A 409 -0.37 -0.21 18.70
CA GLU A 409 -1.13 -1.36 18.16
C GLU A 409 -2.13 -0.91 17.08
N SER A 410 -2.74 0.27 17.24
CA SER A 410 -3.66 0.83 16.24
C SER A 410 -2.94 1.14 14.93
N THR A 411 -1.78 1.76 15.00
CA THR A 411 -0.93 2.07 13.82
C THR A 411 -0.46 0.79 13.14
N PHE A 412 0.01 -0.21 13.91
CA PHE A 412 0.35 -1.52 13.36
C PHE A 412 -0.82 -2.14 12.58
N ARG A 413 -2.03 -2.11 13.13
CA ARG A 413 -3.25 -2.65 12.49
C ARG A 413 -3.64 -1.89 11.24
N VAL A 414 -3.45 -0.58 11.20
CA VAL A 414 -3.65 0.25 10.00
C VAL A 414 -2.72 -0.23 8.89
N TRP A 415 -1.42 -0.34 9.16
CA TRP A 415 -0.43 -0.76 8.16
C TRP A 415 -0.67 -2.18 7.66
N ARG A 416 -0.94 -3.11 8.58
CA ARG A 416 -1.27 -4.49 8.23
C ARG A 416 -2.49 -4.58 7.30
N LEU A 417 -3.56 -3.88 7.64
CA LEU A 417 -4.79 -3.86 6.84
C LEU A 417 -4.56 -3.21 5.49
N TYR A 418 -3.88 -2.06 5.48
CA TYR A 418 -3.58 -1.34 4.25
C TYR A 418 -2.80 -2.20 3.26
N MET A 419 -1.67 -2.75 3.67
CA MET A 419 -0.83 -3.57 2.78
C MET A 419 -1.55 -4.84 2.30
N ALA A 420 -2.30 -5.51 3.18
CA ALA A 420 -3.04 -6.70 2.80
C ALA A 420 -4.21 -6.39 1.85
N ALA A 421 -4.95 -5.29 2.08
CA ALA A 421 -6.02 -4.86 1.19
C ALA A 421 -5.45 -4.50 -0.19
N CYS A 422 -4.37 -3.72 -0.26
CA CYS A 422 -3.72 -3.38 -1.52
C CYS A 422 -3.21 -4.63 -2.27
N ALA A 423 -2.66 -5.63 -1.55
CA ALA A 423 -2.25 -6.88 -2.20
C ALA A 423 -3.43 -7.56 -2.91
N LEU A 424 -4.60 -7.61 -2.26
CA LEU A 424 -5.81 -8.17 -2.85
C LEU A 424 -6.35 -7.34 -4.03
N GLU A 425 -6.28 -6.01 -3.96
CA GLU A 425 -6.66 -5.11 -5.07
C GLU A 425 -5.74 -5.31 -6.29
N PHE A 426 -4.43 -5.51 -6.08
CA PHE A 426 -3.51 -5.90 -7.16
C PHE A 426 -3.82 -7.32 -7.68
N GLU A 427 -4.17 -8.28 -6.83
CA GLU A 427 -4.55 -9.63 -7.26
C GLU A 427 -5.83 -9.62 -8.10
N SER A 428 -6.85 -8.85 -7.69
CA SER A 428 -8.12 -8.74 -8.42
C SER A 428 -8.01 -7.95 -9.73
N GLY A 429 -7.00 -7.07 -9.84
CA GLY A 429 -6.79 -6.21 -11.01
C GLY A 429 -7.52 -4.87 -10.93
N GLU A 430 -8.09 -4.50 -9.80
CA GLU A 430 -8.72 -3.19 -9.57
C GLU A 430 -7.71 -2.05 -9.62
N ILE A 431 -6.46 -2.32 -9.20
CA ILE A 431 -5.32 -1.41 -9.34
C ILE A 431 -4.17 -2.07 -10.10
N GLY A 432 -3.41 -1.26 -10.80
CA GLY A 432 -2.24 -1.67 -11.56
C GLY A 432 -0.98 -0.94 -11.10
N VAL A 433 0.17 -1.38 -11.60
CA VAL A 433 1.44 -0.65 -11.48
C VAL A 433 2.23 -0.86 -12.75
N TYR A 434 2.80 0.22 -13.27
CA TYR A 434 3.50 0.20 -14.55
C TYR A 434 4.83 0.92 -14.48
N GLN A 435 5.78 0.44 -15.27
CA GLN A 435 6.96 1.18 -15.68
C GLN A 435 6.74 1.72 -17.09
N VAL A 436 6.67 3.05 -17.21
CA VAL A 436 6.57 3.74 -18.50
C VAL A 436 7.93 4.35 -18.81
N LEU A 437 8.61 3.82 -19.82
CA LEU A 437 9.87 4.36 -20.34
C LEU A 437 9.58 5.30 -21.50
N ALA A 438 10.13 6.50 -21.44
CA ALA A 438 9.95 7.52 -22.45
C ALA A 438 11.28 8.21 -22.79
N SER A 439 11.36 8.81 -23.96
CA SER A 439 12.51 9.59 -24.41
C SER A 439 12.15 11.03 -24.71
N LYS A 440 13.08 11.95 -24.46
CA LYS A 440 13.02 13.31 -25.02
C LYS A 440 13.51 13.27 -26.45
N ARG A 441 12.59 13.58 -27.39
CA ARG A 441 12.90 13.55 -28.82
C ARG A 441 14.10 14.44 -29.15
N ASN A 442 14.97 13.93 -30.05
CA ASN A 442 16.03 14.69 -30.66
C ASN A 442 15.95 14.48 -32.17
N GLN A 443 15.91 15.56 -32.93
CA GLN A 443 15.69 15.51 -34.40
C GLN A 443 16.67 14.53 -35.08
N GLY A 444 16.12 13.54 -35.79
CA GLY A 444 16.87 12.57 -36.58
C GLY A 444 17.62 11.49 -35.80
N THR A 445 17.51 11.42 -34.48
CA THR A 445 18.24 10.42 -33.68
C THR A 445 17.25 9.58 -32.88
N ALA A 446 17.28 8.26 -33.07
CA ALA A 446 16.53 7.34 -32.24
C ALA A 446 17.20 7.19 -30.87
N SER A 447 16.46 7.46 -29.80
CA SER A 447 16.94 7.32 -28.39
C SER A 447 16.97 5.87 -27.92
N MET A 448 16.18 5.00 -28.56
CA MET A 448 16.02 3.61 -28.16
C MET A 448 16.69 2.64 -29.14
N ALA A 449 17.13 1.48 -28.62
CA ALA A 449 17.57 0.38 -29.45
C ALA A 449 16.39 -0.22 -30.23
N LEU A 450 16.66 -0.81 -31.39
CA LEU A 450 15.66 -1.49 -32.23
C LEU A 450 15.04 -2.73 -31.52
N THR A 451 15.79 -3.32 -30.61
CA THR A 451 15.35 -4.52 -29.87
C THR A 451 15.47 -4.31 -28.37
N ARG A 452 14.78 -5.16 -27.58
CA ARG A 452 14.82 -5.16 -26.12
C ARG A 452 15.84 -6.15 -25.53
N CYS A 453 16.81 -6.61 -26.28
CA CYS A 453 17.80 -7.60 -25.84
C CYS A 453 18.71 -7.12 -24.69
N HIS A 454 18.63 -5.86 -24.32
CA HIS A 454 19.34 -5.25 -23.18
C HIS A 454 18.57 -5.35 -21.86
N LEU A 455 17.31 -5.80 -21.86
CA LEU A 455 16.44 -5.97 -20.69
C LEU A 455 16.54 -7.37 -20.10
#